data_40b5a31a2917d51ef132cd3bf21509d9
#
_entry.id   40b5a31a2917d51ef132cd3bf21509d9
#
_cell.length_a   1.000
_cell.length_b   1.000
_cell.length_c   1.000
_cell.angle_alpha   90.00
_cell.angle_beta   90.00
_cell.angle_gamma   90.00
#
_symmetry.space_group_name_H-M   'P 1'
#
loop_
_entity.id
_entity.type
_entity.pdbx_description
1 polymer ?
#
loop_
_entity_poly.entity_id
_entity_poly.type
_entity_poly.pdbx_seq_one_letter_code
_entity_poly.pdbx_strand_id
1 'polypeptide(L)'
;MPALRTEITEIVTGLGMLGFSELDRALEVRPTAVRNVAAEHYDRLASARDGGTHRREFEVAWRNGVEFARSAEGLRGRPPWWLEWKGGHRPPGYEQVPADLRVDHVYLVSCK
;
A
#
# COMPACT_ATOMS: atom_id res chain seq x y z
N MET A 1 -10.08 3.86 -13.70
CA MET A 1 -8.69 3.55 -13.26
C MET A 1 -8.20 4.63 -12.32
N PRO A 2 -7.63 4.28 -11.16
CA PRO A 2 -7.12 5.30 -10.24
C PRO A 2 -5.98 6.09 -10.88
N ALA A 3 -5.85 7.34 -10.47
CA ALA A 3 -4.71 8.16 -10.86
C ALA A 3 -3.42 7.60 -10.24
N LEU A 4 -2.29 7.85 -10.86
CA LEU A 4 -1.00 7.40 -10.34
C LEU A 4 -0.77 7.86 -8.90
N ARG A 5 -1.13 9.10 -8.59
CA ARG A 5 -1.01 9.64 -7.25
C ARG A 5 -1.79 8.80 -6.22
N THR A 6 -2.98 8.36 -6.58
CA THR A 6 -3.81 7.52 -5.73
C THR A 6 -3.17 6.15 -5.54
N GLU A 7 -2.67 5.54 -6.63
CA GLU A 7 -1.98 4.26 -6.55
C GLU A 7 -0.77 4.34 -5.61
N ILE A 8 0.01 5.40 -5.72
CA ILE A 8 1.17 5.61 -4.83
C ILE A 8 0.70 5.69 -3.38
N THR A 9 -0.27 6.56 -3.10
CA THR A 9 -0.74 6.78 -1.75
C THR A 9 -1.22 5.48 -1.10
N GLU A 10 -1.97 4.69 -1.83
CA GLU A 10 -2.59 3.48 -1.27
C GLU A 10 -1.65 2.29 -1.23
N ILE A 11 -0.98 1.99 -2.35
CA ILE A 11 -0.11 0.82 -2.44
C ILE A 11 1.14 0.99 -1.56
N VAL A 12 1.77 2.15 -1.60
CA VAL A 12 2.98 2.39 -0.82
C VAL A 12 2.70 2.39 0.68
N THR A 13 1.54 2.88 1.10
CA THR A 13 1.13 2.76 2.50
C THR A 13 1.09 1.28 2.91
N GLY A 14 0.51 0.43 2.06
CA GLY A 14 0.48 -1.01 2.32
C GLY A 14 1.88 -1.62 2.39
N LEU A 15 2.75 -1.27 1.46
CA LEU A 15 4.13 -1.78 1.45
C LEU A 15 4.89 -1.38 2.71
N GLY A 16 4.64 -0.18 3.23
CA GLY A 16 5.28 0.28 4.46
C GLY A 16 4.93 -0.54 5.70
N MET A 17 3.83 -1.26 5.65
CA MET A 17 3.39 -2.11 6.77
C MET A 17 4.15 -3.44 6.84
N LEU A 18 4.86 -3.84 5.78
CA LEU A 18 5.41 -5.18 5.65
C LEU A 18 6.78 -5.38 6.29
N GLY A 19 7.38 -4.35 6.85
CA GLY A 19 8.64 -4.49 7.57
C GLY A 19 9.90 -4.37 6.73
N PHE A 20 9.78 -3.97 5.46
CA PHE A 20 10.96 -3.70 4.65
C PHE A 20 11.70 -2.47 5.19
N SER A 21 13.02 -2.47 5.06
CA SER A 21 13.83 -1.37 5.55
C SER A 21 13.68 -0.10 4.72
N GLU A 22 13.35 -0.25 3.44
CA GLU A 22 13.18 0.89 2.54
C GLU A 22 12.21 0.58 1.40
N LEU A 23 11.62 1.64 0.85
CA LEU A 23 10.63 1.54 -0.22
C LEU A 23 11.18 0.88 -1.48
N ASP A 24 12.39 1.25 -1.89
CA ASP A 24 12.95 0.72 -3.13
C ASP A 24 13.08 -0.80 -3.08
N ARG A 25 13.40 -1.33 -1.92
CA ARG A 25 13.47 -2.79 -1.72
C ARG A 25 12.10 -3.44 -1.87
N ALA A 26 11.07 -2.82 -1.30
CA ALA A 26 9.71 -3.34 -1.41
C ALA A 26 9.22 -3.35 -2.86
N LEU A 27 9.53 -2.30 -3.61
CA LEU A 27 9.15 -2.23 -5.03
C LEU A 27 9.89 -3.26 -5.87
N GLU A 28 11.12 -3.58 -5.51
CA GLU A 28 11.91 -4.60 -6.20
C GLU A 28 11.40 -6.01 -5.92
N VAL A 29 11.12 -6.32 -4.66
CA VAL A 29 10.68 -7.64 -4.22
C VAL A 29 9.27 -7.98 -4.69
N ARG A 30 8.37 -7.00 -4.72
CA ARG A 30 6.95 -7.18 -5.09
C ARG A 30 6.34 -8.32 -4.29
N PRO A 31 6.17 -8.14 -2.97
CA PRO A 31 5.82 -9.24 -2.06
C PRO A 31 4.47 -9.88 -2.40
N THR A 32 4.43 -11.21 -2.34
CA THR A 32 3.22 -11.99 -2.63
C THR A 32 2.11 -11.78 -1.60
N ALA A 33 2.47 -11.29 -0.42
CA ALA A 33 1.49 -10.96 0.61
C ALA A 33 0.56 -9.83 0.19
N VAL A 34 0.98 -9.00 -0.76
CA VAL A 34 0.15 -7.90 -1.27
C VAL A 34 -0.71 -8.42 -2.42
N ARG A 35 -2.01 -8.36 -2.23
CA ARG A 35 -2.98 -8.89 -3.21
C ARG A 35 -3.65 -7.76 -3.99
N ASN A 36 -4.10 -8.11 -5.17
CA ASN A 36 -4.84 -7.24 -6.08
C ASN A 36 -3.99 -6.10 -6.66
N VAL A 37 -2.67 -6.23 -6.61
CA VAL A 37 -1.75 -5.30 -7.25
C VAL A 37 -1.06 -6.06 -8.39
N ALA A 38 -1.37 -5.68 -9.62
CA ALA A 38 -0.80 -6.33 -10.79
C ALA A 38 0.63 -5.85 -11.06
N ALA A 39 1.37 -6.62 -11.87
CA ALA A 39 2.73 -6.25 -12.26
C ALA A 39 2.79 -4.85 -12.88
N GLU A 40 1.79 -4.49 -13.68
CA GLU A 40 1.73 -3.16 -14.31
C GLU A 40 1.63 -2.02 -13.31
N HIS A 41 0.98 -2.25 -12.15
CA HIS A 41 0.92 -1.25 -11.10
C HIS A 41 2.32 -1.03 -10.50
N TYR A 42 3.02 -2.11 -10.21
CA TYR A 42 4.41 -2.03 -9.72
C TYR A 42 5.34 -1.36 -10.72
N ASP A 43 5.17 -1.67 -12.00
CA ASP A 43 5.97 -1.06 -13.06
C ASP A 43 5.78 0.44 -13.10
N ARG A 44 4.54 0.92 -12.96
CA ARG A 44 4.25 2.35 -12.93
C ARG A 44 4.86 3.02 -11.70
N LEU A 45 4.76 2.37 -10.54
CA LEU A 45 5.34 2.92 -9.31
C LEU A 45 6.85 2.99 -9.40
N ALA A 46 7.50 1.94 -9.88
CA ALA A 46 8.94 1.91 -10.04
C ALA A 46 9.41 2.97 -11.03
N SER A 47 8.71 3.11 -12.15
CA SER A 47 9.02 4.11 -13.17
C SER A 47 8.90 5.53 -12.60
N ALA A 48 7.84 5.82 -11.85
CA ALA A 48 7.67 7.12 -11.22
C ALA A 48 8.75 7.39 -10.18
N ARG A 49 9.11 6.38 -9.42
CA ARG A 49 10.17 6.48 -8.41
C ARG A 49 11.52 6.80 -9.05
N ASP A 50 11.88 6.07 -10.11
CA ASP A 50 13.12 6.28 -10.84
C ASP A 50 13.17 7.66 -11.50
N GLY A 51 12.03 8.12 -11.99
CA GLY A 51 11.93 9.43 -12.61
C GLY A 51 11.94 10.60 -11.65
N GLY A 52 11.87 10.32 -10.35
CA GLY A 52 11.89 11.36 -9.32
C GLY A 52 10.60 12.14 -9.20
N THR A 53 9.50 11.65 -9.75
CA THR A 53 8.19 12.29 -9.63
C THR A 53 7.48 11.83 -8.37
N HIS A 54 6.54 12.64 -7.88
CA HIS A 54 5.70 12.29 -6.73
C HIS A 54 6.49 11.95 -5.46
N ARG A 55 7.65 12.55 -5.28
CA ARG A 55 8.51 12.30 -4.10
C ARG A 55 7.78 12.37 -2.78
N ARG A 56 7.02 13.44 -2.61
CA ARG A 56 6.30 13.67 -1.35
C ARG A 56 5.28 12.58 -1.10
N GLU A 57 4.54 12.20 -2.12
CA GLU A 57 3.52 11.16 -2.01
C GLU A 57 4.15 9.83 -1.61
N PHE A 58 5.27 9.46 -2.22
CA PHE A 58 6.01 8.25 -1.84
C PHE A 58 6.47 8.30 -0.39
N GLU A 59 7.08 9.39 0.03
CA GLU A 59 7.61 9.53 1.39
C GLU A 59 6.51 9.50 2.45
N VAL A 60 5.43 10.23 2.22
CA VAL A 60 4.32 10.31 3.17
C VAL A 60 3.62 8.96 3.28
N ALA A 61 3.35 8.32 2.14
CA ALA A 61 2.68 7.03 2.14
C ALA A 61 3.52 5.96 2.84
N TRP A 62 4.81 5.91 2.57
CA TRP A 62 5.72 4.96 3.22
C TRP A 62 5.73 5.18 4.72
N ARG A 63 5.89 6.41 5.16
CA ARG A 63 5.90 6.77 6.58
C ARG A 63 4.61 6.36 7.27
N ASN A 64 3.48 6.65 6.64
CA ASN A 64 2.18 6.31 7.19
C ASN A 64 2.02 4.81 7.38
N GLY A 65 2.47 4.01 6.43
CA GLY A 65 2.45 2.56 6.54
C GLY A 65 3.33 2.05 7.68
N VAL A 66 4.54 2.57 7.79
CA VAL A 66 5.47 2.19 8.85
C VAL A 66 4.90 2.55 10.22
N GLU A 67 4.35 3.75 10.36
CA GLU A 67 3.76 4.20 11.63
C GLU A 67 2.55 3.36 12.02
N PHE A 68 1.69 3.03 11.06
CA PHE A 68 0.53 2.17 11.32
C PHE A 68 0.99 0.79 11.80
N ALA A 69 2.01 0.23 11.17
CA ALA A 69 2.53 -1.08 11.56
C ALA A 69 3.09 -1.09 12.99
N ARG A 70 3.63 0.02 13.44
CA ARG A 70 4.22 0.14 14.78
C ARG A 70 3.23 0.54 15.86
N SER A 71 2.12 1.17 15.49
CA SER A 71 1.23 1.76 16.46
C SER A 71 0.44 0.71 17.26
N ALA A 72 0.12 1.06 18.51
CA ALA A 72 -0.67 0.20 19.38
C ALA A 72 -2.11 0.04 18.87
N GLU A 73 -2.61 1.01 18.12
CA GLU A 73 -3.93 0.98 17.52
C GLU A 73 -3.94 0.30 16.14
N GLY A 74 -2.76 0.01 15.60
CA GLY A 74 -2.58 -0.67 14.33
C GLY A 74 -2.04 -2.07 14.51
N LEU A 75 -0.92 -2.36 13.85
CA LEU A 75 -0.38 -3.72 13.80
C LEU A 75 0.55 -4.08 14.97
N ARG A 76 0.85 -3.14 15.84
CA ARG A 76 1.67 -3.37 17.05
C ARG A 76 3.05 -3.96 16.79
N GLY A 77 3.68 -3.56 15.69
CA GLY A 77 4.99 -4.05 15.30
C GLY A 77 5.01 -5.38 14.58
N ARG A 78 3.86 -5.95 14.28
CA ARG A 78 3.77 -7.20 13.53
C ARG A 78 3.56 -6.92 12.05
N PRO A 79 4.36 -7.52 11.16
CA PRO A 79 4.05 -7.45 9.73
C PRO A 79 2.72 -8.17 9.46
N PRO A 80 1.88 -7.66 8.56
CA PRO A 80 0.64 -8.36 8.23
C PRO A 80 0.93 -9.65 7.47
N TRP A 81 0.04 -10.63 7.62
CA TRP A 81 0.13 -11.89 6.88
C TRP A 81 -0.17 -11.68 5.42
N TRP A 82 -1.13 -10.78 5.13
CA TRP A 82 -1.40 -10.32 3.78
C TRP A 82 -2.16 -9.01 3.84
N LEU A 83 -2.14 -8.30 2.73
CA LEU A 83 -2.97 -7.13 2.58
C LEU A 83 -3.51 -7.07 1.15
N GLU A 84 -4.68 -6.48 1.01
CA GLU A 84 -5.36 -6.38 -0.26
C GLU A 84 -5.63 -4.92 -0.60
N TRP A 85 -5.21 -4.52 -1.78
CA TRP A 85 -5.52 -3.19 -2.29
C TRP A 85 -6.88 -3.24 -2.98
N LYS A 86 -7.77 -2.34 -2.59
CA LYS A 86 -9.09 -2.29 -3.19
C LYS A 86 -9.06 -1.70 -4.60
N GLY A 87 -8.21 -0.71 -4.80
CA GLY A 87 -8.08 -0.07 -6.10
C GLY A 87 -9.35 0.59 -6.57
N GLY A 88 -9.45 0.77 -7.88
CA GLY A 88 -10.67 1.24 -8.53
C GLY A 88 -11.66 0.13 -8.83
N HIS A 89 -11.25 -1.11 -8.62
CA HIS A 89 -12.07 -2.29 -8.92
C HIS A 89 -12.37 -3.04 -7.64
N ARG A 90 -13.47 -2.70 -7.00
CA ARG A 90 -13.84 -3.28 -5.72
C ARG A 90 -14.64 -4.57 -5.91
N PRO A 91 -14.30 -5.65 -5.18
CA PRO A 91 -15.08 -6.89 -5.24
C PRO A 91 -16.52 -6.65 -4.79
N PRO A 92 -17.47 -7.48 -5.25
CA PRO A 92 -18.85 -7.39 -4.77
C PRO A 92 -18.92 -7.45 -3.25
N GLY A 93 -19.72 -6.58 -2.66
CA GLY A 93 -19.84 -6.45 -1.22
C GLY A 93 -18.91 -5.42 -0.61
N TYR A 94 -17.93 -4.93 -1.36
CA TYR A 94 -16.96 -3.93 -0.86
C TYR A 94 -17.14 -2.56 -1.50
N GLU A 95 -18.07 -2.38 -2.41
CA GLU A 95 -18.25 -1.14 -3.16
C GLU A 95 -18.50 0.05 -2.25
N GLN A 96 -19.15 -0.19 -1.12
CA GLN A 96 -19.50 0.87 -0.18
C GLN A 96 -18.57 0.94 1.02
N VAL A 97 -17.55 0.10 1.07
CA VAL A 97 -16.59 0.13 2.16
C VAL A 97 -15.60 1.25 1.90
N PRO A 98 -15.47 2.24 2.81
CA PRO A 98 -14.60 3.40 2.56
C PRO A 98 -13.12 3.13 2.79
N ALA A 99 -12.70 1.89 2.82
CA ALA A 99 -11.31 1.51 3.04
C ALA A 99 -10.60 1.28 1.72
N ASP A 100 -9.33 1.66 1.67
CA ASP A 100 -8.46 1.48 0.50
C ASP A 100 -7.65 0.19 0.59
N LEU A 101 -7.37 -0.26 1.80
CA LEU A 101 -6.60 -1.47 2.07
C LEU A 101 -7.33 -2.33 3.10
N ARG A 102 -7.30 -3.64 2.89
CA ARG A 102 -7.76 -4.61 3.88
C ARG A 102 -6.57 -5.44 4.34
N VAL A 103 -6.32 -5.44 5.63
CA VAL A 103 -5.14 -6.07 6.24
C VAL A 103 -5.58 -7.26 7.11
N ASP A 104 -5.07 -8.44 6.81
CA ASP A 104 -5.31 -9.68 7.59
C ASP A 104 -6.79 -10.01 7.85
N HIS A 105 -7.68 -9.60 6.95
CA HIS A 105 -9.13 -9.74 7.09
C HIS A 105 -9.74 -9.01 8.30
N VAL A 106 -8.93 -8.30 9.07
CA VAL A 106 -9.36 -7.65 10.32
C VAL A 106 -9.38 -6.13 10.21
N TYR A 107 -8.34 -5.57 9.62
CA TYR A 107 -8.19 -4.13 9.54
C TYR A 107 -8.65 -3.59 8.19
N LEU A 108 -9.38 -2.48 8.24
CA LEU A 108 -9.76 -1.73 7.05
C LEU A 108 -9.07 -0.37 7.16
N VAL A 109 -8.22 -0.07 6.20
CA VAL A 109 -7.38 1.13 6.25
C VAL A 109 -7.75 2.09 5.12
N SER A 110 -8.08 3.32 5.50
CA SER A 110 -8.36 4.40 4.56
C SER A 110 -7.13 5.30 4.47
N CYS A 111 -6.65 5.51 3.26
CA CYS A 111 -5.46 6.32 2.99
C CYS A 111 -5.88 7.72 2.54
N LYS A 112 -5.91 8.64 3.47
CA LYS A 112 -6.31 10.02 3.19
C LYS A 112 -5.15 10.98 3.23
#